data_81cb8b83a550f45128319e449d978332
#
_entry.id   81cb8b83a550f45128319e449d978332
#
_cell.length_a   1.000
_cell.length_b   1.000
_cell.length_c   1.000
_cell.angle_alpha   90.00
_cell.angle_beta   90.00
_cell.angle_gamma   90.00
#
_symmetry.space_group_name_H-M   'P 1'
#
loop_
_entity.id
_entity.type
_entity.pdbx_description
1 polymer ?
#
loop_
_entity_poly.entity_id
_entity_poly.type
_entity_poly.pdbx_seq_one_letter_code
_entity_poly.pdbx_strand_id
1 'polypeptide(L)'
;MKRTYSSREVAALTGLTARQLQLWDAGGLISPAIPSHRTSAGGYTARRYTPIELFELLVLADLRRRGFSVNQLHLIVETLKKQFGARLFDATGGGAKVQLLSDGQEVYARTETGGLFNLLKTPAQPLLVVGDEKLLRALRGKVKGKTRKKRLKTAD
;
A
#
# COMPACT_ATOMS: atom_id res chain seq x y z
N MET A 1 -14.95 -20.45 2.91
CA MET A 1 -13.57 -19.99 3.01
C MET A 1 -12.90 -20.64 4.21
N LYS A 2 -11.66 -21.06 4.07
CA LYS A 2 -10.90 -21.63 5.18
C LYS A 2 -10.59 -20.59 6.24
N ARG A 3 -10.50 -21.03 7.47
CA ARG A 3 -10.13 -20.14 8.59
C ARG A 3 -8.63 -19.85 8.58
N THR A 4 -7.81 -20.82 8.21
CA THR A 4 -6.36 -20.66 8.12
C THR A 4 -5.80 -21.46 6.95
N TYR A 5 -4.61 -21.06 6.52
CA TYR A 5 -3.88 -21.67 5.42
C TYR A 5 -2.49 -22.08 5.89
N SER A 6 -2.02 -23.24 5.45
CA SER A 6 -0.64 -23.67 5.70
C SER A 6 0.34 -22.90 4.83
N SER A 7 1.63 -22.93 5.18
CA SER A 7 2.67 -22.33 4.33
C SER A 7 2.67 -22.92 2.93
N ARG A 8 2.41 -24.22 2.80
CA ARG A 8 2.35 -24.89 1.50
C ARG A 8 1.18 -24.35 0.67
N GLU A 9 0.01 -24.19 1.27
CA GLU A 9 -1.15 -23.65 0.60
C GLU A 9 -0.91 -22.19 0.17
N VAL A 10 -0.33 -21.38 1.05
CA VAL A 10 0.01 -19.99 0.75
C VAL A 10 1.01 -19.93 -0.40
N ALA A 11 2.05 -20.75 -0.38
CA ALA A 11 3.03 -20.81 -1.45
C ALA A 11 2.37 -21.15 -2.79
N ALA A 12 1.47 -22.12 -2.80
CA ALA A 12 0.76 -22.52 -4.01
C ALA A 12 -0.14 -21.40 -4.54
N LEU A 13 -0.82 -20.66 -3.66
CA LEU A 13 -1.76 -19.61 -4.06
C LEU A 13 -1.07 -18.31 -4.46
N THR A 14 0.05 -17.97 -3.84
CA THR A 14 0.75 -16.71 -4.07
C THR A 14 1.88 -16.80 -5.10
N GLY A 15 2.37 -18.00 -5.35
CA GLY A 15 3.59 -18.19 -6.16
C GLY A 15 4.86 -17.91 -5.40
N LEU A 16 4.78 -17.59 -4.11
CA LEU A 16 5.97 -17.42 -3.28
C LEU A 16 6.56 -18.78 -2.93
N THR A 17 7.88 -18.84 -2.77
CA THR A 17 8.53 -20.06 -2.29
C THR A 17 8.39 -20.19 -0.78
N ALA A 18 8.55 -21.40 -0.26
CA ALA A 18 8.58 -21.63 1.18
C ALA A 18 9.68 -20.80 1.85
N ARG A 19 10.82 -20.64 1.16
CA ARG A 19 11.93 -19.84 1.67
C ARG A 19 11.58 -18.36 1.72
N GLN A 20 10.90 -17.83 0.72
CA GLN A 20 10.46 -16.43 0.74
C GLN A 20 9.50 -16.18 1.90
N LEU A 21 8.54 -17.07 2.12
CA LEU A 21 7.62 -16.97 3.26
C LEU A 21 8.38 -16.99 4.59
N GLN A 22 9.36 -17.86 4.71
CA GLN A 22 10.19 -17.95 5.90
C GLN A 22 10.99 -16.66 6.14
N LEU A 23 11.61 -16.13 5.09
CA LEU A 23 12.39 -14.90 5.17
C LEU A 23 11.50 -13.68 5.47
N TRP A 24 10.33 -13.62 4.88
CA TRP A 24 9.40 -12.52 5.11
C TRP A 24 8.83 -12.56 6.53
N ASP A 25 8.58 -13.75 7.07
CA ASP A 25 8.20 -13.90 8.46
C ASP A 25 9.34 -13.47 9.39
N ALA A 26 10.54 -13.98 9.16
CA ALA A 26 11.71 -13.64 9.97
C ALA A 26 12.01 -12.14 9.93
N GLY A 27 11.82 -11.51 8.78
CA GLY A 27 12.03 -10.08 8.61
C GLY A 27 10.87 -9.19 9.09
N GLY A 28 9.77 -9.78 9.54
CA GLY A 28 8.63 -9.03 10.05
C GLY A 28 7.79 -8.36 8.99
N LEU A 29 7.88 -8.77 7.72
CA LEU A 29 7.08 -8.17 6.65
C LEU A 29 5.61 -8.58 6.79
N ILE A 30 5.33 -9.86 6.78
CA ILE A 30 4.03 -10.44 7.13
C ILE A 30 4.30 -11.67 7.97
N SER A 31 3.82 -11.66 9.20
CA SER A 31 3.98 -12.79 10.11
C SER A 31 2.69 -13.61 10.17
N PRO A 32 2.78 -14.94 10.25
CA PRO A 32 1.59 -15.76 10.35
C PRO A 32 0.87 -15.55 11.67
N ALA A 33 -0.46 -15.66 11.65
CA ALA A 33 -1.27 -15.57 12.87
C ALA A 33 -0.88 -16.64 13.87
N ILE A 34 -0.55 -17.83 13.38
CA ILE A 34 -0.04 -18.92 14.19
C ILE A 34 1.38 -19.22 13.75
N PRO A 35 2.39 -18.69 14.48
CA PRO A 35 3.79 -18.88 14.11
C PRO A 35 4.22 -20.32 14.37
N SER A 36 5.29 -20.72 13.66
CA SER A 36 5.96 -21.98 13.95
C SER A 36 6.63 -21.90 15.30
N HIS A 37 6.47 -22.94 16.12
CA HIS A 37 7.16 -23.04 17.38
C HIS A 37 7.61 -24.47 17.63
N ARG A 38 8.63 -24.60 18.48
CA ARG A 38 9.22 -25.89 18.79
C ARG A 38 8.25 -26.71 19.65
N THR A 39 8.06 -27.96 19.29
CA THR A 39 7.24 -28.89 20.08
C THR A 39 8.08 -29.65 21.08
N SER A 40 7.44 -30.23 22.10
CA SER A 40 8.10 -31.07 23.09
C SER A 40 8.74 -32.34 22.48
N ALA A 41 8.24 -32.77 21.32
CA ALA A 41 8.79 -33.92 20.59
C ALA A 41 10.00 -33.57 19.73
N GLY A 42 10.46 -32.32 19.74
CA GLY A 42 11.64 -31.88 18.99
C GLY A 42 11.37 -31.35 17.60
N GLY A 43 10.13 -31.43 17.10
CA GLY A 43 9.74 -30.85 15.83
C GLY A 43 9.19 -29.43 15.98
N TYR A 44 8.75 -28.84 14.87
CA TYR A 44 8.11 -27.52 14.85
C TYR A 44 6.67 -27.64 14.36
N THR A 45 5.79 -26.83 14.94
CA THR A 45 4.44 -26.71 14.44
C THR A 45 4.44 -25.94 13.11
N ALA A 46 3.47 -26.23 12.26
CA ALA A 46 3.34 -25.52 11.01
C ALA A 46 2.85 -24.10 11.22
N ARG A 47 3.36 -23.16 10.41
CA ARG A 47 2.82 -21.80 10.34
C ARG A 47 1.42 -21.83 9.76
N ARG A 48 0.55 -20.99 10.29
CA ARG A 48 -0.83 -20.86 9.79
C ARG A 48 -1.12 -19.39 9.52
N TYR A 49 -1.71 -19.13 8.36
CA TYR A 49 -2.03 -17.78 7.89
C TYR A 49 -3.53 -17.60 7.80
N THR A 50 -4.03 -16.43 8.19
CA THR A 50 -5.43 -16.06 8.04
C THR A 50 -5.73 -15.68 6.59
N PRO A 51 -7.03 -15.63 6.18
CA PRO A 51 -7.40 -15.11 4.86
C PRO A 51 -6.90 -13.68 4.61
N ILE A 52 -6.90 -12.83 5.63
CA ILE A 52 -6.38 -11.46 5.51
C ILE A 52 -4.88 -11.47 5.20
N GLU A 53 -4.12 -12.27 5.93
CA GLU A 53 -2.69 -12.42 5.69
C GLU A 53 -2.39 -13.02 4.32
N LEU A 54 -3.18 -13.98 3.89
CA LEU A 54 -3.07 -14.55 2.55
C LEU A 54 -3.28 -13.47 1.48
N PHE A 55 -4.30 -12.64 1.64
CA PHE A 55 -4.55 -11.55 0.72
C PHE A 55 -3.39 -10.55 0.68
N GLU A 56 -2.87 -10.18 1.85
CA GLU A 56 -1.70 -9.28 1.93
C GLU A 56 -0.49 -9.89 1.23
N LEU A 57 -0.27 -11.18 1.41
CA LEU A 57 0.82 -11.89 0.73
C LEU A 57 0.62 -11.94 -0.78
N LEU A 58 -0.62 -12.08 -1.25
CA LEU A 58 -0.92 -11.99 -2.68
C LEU A 58 -0.55 -10.62 -3.26
N VAL A 59 -0.89 -9.55 -2.54
CA VAL A 59 -0.54 -8.19 -2.95
C VAL A 59 0.97 -7.99 -2.98
N LEU A 60 1.66 -8.42 -1.93
CA LEU A 60 3.12 -8.28 -1.85
C LEU A 60 3.82 -9.12 -2.92
N ALA A 61 3.32 -10.32 -3.17
CA ALA A 61 3.86 -11.17 -4.23
C ALA A 61 3.70 -10.52 -5.61
N ASP A 62 2.56 -9.88 -5.85
CA ASP A 62 2.33 -9.16 -7.09
C ASP A 62 3.28 -7.97 -7.25
N LEU A 63 3.44 -7.17 -6.20
CA LEU A 63 4.41 -6.06 -6.20
C LEU A 63 5.83 -6.56 -6.43
N ARG A 64 6.19 -7.67 -5.79
CA ARG A 64 7.53 -8.24 -5.97
C ARG A 64 7.77 -8.67 -7.41
N ARG A 65 6.79 -9.28 -8.05
CA ARG A 65 6.87 -9.66 -9.47
C ARG A 65 7.00 -8.45 -10.39
N ARG A 66 6.41 -7.32 -9.99
CA ARG A 66 6.52 -6.07 -10.76
C ARG A 66 7.84 -5.34 -10.57
N GLY A 67 8.73 -5.88 -9.74
CA GLY A 67 10.10 -5.38 -9.59
C GLY A 67 10.37 -4.62 -8.30
N PHE A 68 9.40 -4.48 -7.41
CA PHE A 68 9.65 -3.85 -6.11
C PHE A 68 10.52 -4.74 -5.24
N SER A 69 11.52 -4.16 -4.61
CA SER A 69 12.42 -4.88 -3.72
C SER A 69 11.75 -5.21 -2.40
N VAL A 70 12.28 -6.19 -1.67
CA VAL A 70 11.78 -6.52 -0.33
C VAL A 70 11.88 -5.31 0.61
N ASN A 71 12.95 -4.52 0.49
CA ASN A 71 13.08 -3.29 1.28
C ASN A 71 11.98 -2.27 0.96
N GLN A 72 11.62 -2.14 -0.31
CA GLN A 72 10.49 -1.29 -0.71
C GLN A 72 9.17 -1.81 -0.16
N LEU A 73 8.97 -3.13 -0.16
CA LEU A 73 7.78 -3.74 0.43
C LEU A 73 7.69 -3.44 1.93
N HIS A 74 8.79 -3.56 2.65
CA HIS A 74 8.85 -3.17 4.06
C HIS A 74 8.48 -1.72 4.27
N LEU A 75 9.02 -0.84 3.45
CA LEU A 75 8.76 0.60 3.56
C LEU A 75 7.27 0.90 3.34
N ILE A 76 6.66 0.26 2.36
CA ILE A 76 5.23 0.41 2.09
C ILE A 76 4.40 -0.01 3.30
N VAL A 77 4.63 -1.22 3.80
CA VAL A 77 3.86 -1.78 4.91
C VAL A 77 4.03 -0.95 6.18
N GLU A 78 5.27 -0.58 6.50
CA GLU A 78 5.57 0.23 7.68
C GLU A 78 4.99 1.63 7.61
N THR A 79 5.08 2.28 6.45
CA THR A 79 4.56 3.63 6.27
C THR A 79 3.03 3.65 6.38
N LEU A 80 2.36 2.68 5.78
CA LEU A 80 0.91 2.55 5.93
C LEU A 80 0.52 2.44 7.40
N LYS A 81 1.24 1.60 8.14
CA LYS A 81 0.94 1.38 9.55
C LYS A 81 1.24 2.61 10.41
N LYS A 82 2.42 3.17 10.27
CA LYS A 82 2.88 4.26 11.14
C LYS A 82 2.22 5.59 10.82
N GLN A 83 2.08 5.92 9.54
CA GLN A 83 1.58 7.23 9.13
C GLN A 83 0.07 7.25 8.96
N PHE A 84 -0.52 6.18 8.47
CA PHE A 84 -1.95 6.13 8.14
C PHE A 84 -2.75 5.21 9.07
N GLY A 85 -2.09 4.47 9.96
CA GLY A 85 -2.78 3.55 10.85
C GLY A 85 -3.50 2.43 10.12
N ALA A 86 -3.05 2.07 8.91
CA ALA A 86 -3.68 1.09 8.06
C ALA A 86 -2.77 -0.11 7.83
N ARG A 87 -3.37 -1.30 7.77
CA ARG A 87 -2.64 -2.46 7.28
C ARG A 87 -2.86 -2.57 5.77
N LEU A 88 -2.02 -3.37 5.12
CA LEU A 88 -2.05 -3.52 3.67
C LEU A 88 -3.42 -3.97 3.15
N PHE A 89 -4.07 -4.88 3.86
CA PHE A 89 -5.41 -5.34 3.49
C PHE A 89 -6.40 -4.17 3.40
N ASP A 90 -6.37 -3.29 4.38
CA ASP A 90 -7.28 -2.14 4.42
C ASP A 90 -7.04 -1.18 3.25
N ALA A 91 -5.80 -1.01 2.85
CA ALA A 91 -5.43 -0.08 1.78
C ALA A 91 -5.68 -0.64 0.37
N THR A 92 -5.97 -1.92 0.24
CA THR A 92 -6.13 -2.58 -1.04
C THR A 92 -7.52 -3.19 -1.25
N GLY A 93 -8.27 -3.34 -0.17
CA GLY A 93 -9.56 -4.04 -0.20
C GLY A 93 -10.78 -3.19 -0.55
N GLY A 94 -10.63 -1.89 -0.74
CA GLY A 94 -11.74 -0.98 -1.00
C GLY A 94 -12.46 -0.55 0.28
N GLY A 95 -13.13 0.60 0.25
CA GLY A 95 -13.85 1.15 1.39
C GLY A 95 -12.98 1.62 2.53
N ALA A 96 -11.69 1.64 2.35
CA ALA A 96 -10.75 2.07 3.36
C ALA A 96 -10.51 3.57 3.33
N LYS A 97 -10.07 4.12 4.46
CA LYS A 97 -9.68 5.53 4.57
C LYS A 97 -8.45 5.86 3.72
N VAL A 98 -7.68 4.86 3.35
CA VAL A 98 -6.49 4.98 2.54
C VAL A 98 -6.56 3.96 1.42
N GLN A 99 -6.21 4.38 0.22
CA GLN A 99 -6.14 3.49 -0.94
C GLN A 99 -4.72 3.48 -1.49
N LEU A 100 -4.21 2.29 -1.74
CA LEU A 100 -2.88 2.10 -2.34
C LEU A 100 -2.98 2.13 -3.86
N LEU A 101 -2.12 2.91 -4.49
CA LEU A 101 -2.05 3.05 -5.94
C LEU A 101 -0.61 2.87 -6.40
N SER A 102 -0.42 2.33 -7.59
CA SER A 102 0.91 2.20 -8.17
C SER A 102 0.88 2.34 -9.69
N ASP A 103 1.94 2.91 -10.22
CA ASP A 103 2.18 2.96 -11.67
C ASP A 103 3.20 1.91 -12.11
N GLY A 104 3.58 1.00 -11.21
CA GLY A 104 4.59 -0.02 -11.46
C GLY A 104 6.00 0.41 -11.05
N GLN A 105 6.22 1.68 -10.75
CA GLN A 105 7.52 2.20 -10.30
C GLN A 105 7.43 2.86 -8.95
N GLU A 106 6.39 3.66 -8.74
CA GLU A 106 6.10 4.34 -7.49
C GLU A 106 4.88 3.73 -6.84
N VAL A 107 4.76 3.94 -5.53
CA VAL A 107 3.58 3.50 -4.77
C VAL A 107 3.05 4.70 -4.01
N TYR A 108 1.76 4.92 -4.13
CA TYR A 108 1.08 6.07 -3.56
C TYR A 108 -0.01 5.63 -2.59
N ALA A 109 -0.21 6.43 -1.55
CA ALA A 109 -1.37 6.33 -0.68
C ALA A 109 -2.28 7.52 -0.92
N ARG A 110 -3.55 7.25 -1.22
CA ARG A 110 -4.57 8.28 -1.39
C ARG A 110 -5.52 8.25 -0.20
N THR A 111 -5.70 9.38 0.47
CA THR A 111 -6.58 9.49 1.62
C THR A 111 -8.00 9.87 1.17
N GLU A 112 -8.99 9.71 2.08
CA GLU A 112 -10.38 10.11 1.85
C GLU A 112 -10.51 11.58 1.48
N THR A 113 -9.65 12.42 2.03
CA THR A 113 -9.66 13.86 1.78
C THR A 113 -8.98 14.23 0.47
N GLY A 114 -8.48 13.26 -0.29
CA GLY A 114 -7.85 13.47 -1.57
C GLY A 114 -6.35 13.69 -1.52
N GLY A 115 -5.73 13.64 -0.35
CA GLY A 115 -4.27 13.71 -0.23
C GLY A 115 -3.60 12.53 -0.90
N LEU A 116 -2.53 12.77 -1.62
CA LEU A 116 -1.76 11.75 -2.31
C LEU A 116 -0.31 11.79 -1.85
N PHE A 117 0.20 10.66 -1.37
CA PHE A 117 1.54 10.56 -0.79
C PHE A 117 2.34 9.50 -1.52
N ASN A 118 3.58 9.83 -1.89
CA ASN A 118 4.51 8.84 -2.45
C ASN A 118 5.18 8.11 -1.29
N LEU A 119 4.81 6.87 -1.08
CA LEU A 119 5.26 6.09 0.08
C LEU A 119 6.73 5.72 0.04
N LEU A 120 7.32 5.65 -1.15
CA LEU A 120 8.71 5.24 -1.31
C LEU A 120 9.69 6.42 -1.22
N LYS A 121 9.25 7.63 -1.56
CA LYS A 121 10.15 8.79 -1.65
C LYS A 121 9.83 9.92 -0.68
N THR A 122 8.56 10.29 -0.58
CA THR A 122 8.14 11.43 0.24
C THR A 122 6.88 11.12 1.03
N PRO A 123 6.92 10.10 1.91
CA PRO A 123 5.70 9.62 2.56
C PRO A 123 5.06 10.62 3.51
N ALA A 124 5.83 11.56 4.06
CA ALA A 124 5.31 12.51 5.02
C ALA A 124 4.73 13.78 4.40
N GLN A 125 4.89 13.95 3.09
CA GLN A 125 4.48 15.16 2.41
C GLN A 125 3.54 14.85 1.26
N PRO A 126 2.32 15.41 1.25
CA PRO A 126 1.39 15.15 0.16
C PRO A 126 1.88 15.77 -1.15
N LEU A 127 1.55 15.12 -2.24
CA LEU A 127 1.79 15.64 -3.57
C LEU A 127 0.80 16.74 -3.86
N LEU A 128 1.27 17.79 -4.53
CA LEU A 128 0.41 18.86 -4.99
C LEU A 128 -0.29 18.44 -6.27
N VAL A 129 -1.59 18.69 -6.30
CA VAL A 129 -2.37 18.52 -7.53
C VAL A 129 -2.35 19.86 -8.25
N VAL A 130 -1.63 19.93 -9.35
CA VAL A 130 -1.55 21.15 -10.15
C VAL A 130 -2.85 21.33 -10.92
N GLY A 131 -3.45 22.53 -10.79
CA GLY A 131 -4.70 22.79 -11.47
C GLY A 131 -5.91 22.13 -10.83
N ASP A 132 -5.87 21.88 -9.53
CA ASP A 132 -7.01 21.29 -8.84
C ASP A 132 -8.23 22.23 -8.89
N GLU A 133 -9.38 21.68 -8.53
CA GLU A 133 -10.64 22.40 -8.60
C GLU A 133 -10.64 23.68 -7.79
N LYS A 134 -9.96 23.67 -6.65
CA LYS A 134 -9.87 24.83 -5.77
C LYS A 134 -9.11 25.97 -6.42
N LEU A 135 -7.98 25.65 -7.05
CA LEU A 135 -7.20 26.62 -7.80
C LEU A 135 -7.96 27.12 -9.03
N LEU A 136 -8.65 26.24 -9.72
CA LEU A 136 -9.45 26.61 -10.87
C LEU A 136 -10.60 27.54 -10.49
N ARG A 137 -11.24 27.31 -9.36
CA ARG A 137 -12.29 28.21 -8.87
C ARG A 137 -11.73 29.60 -8.54
N ALA A 138 -10.59 29.63 -7.88
CA ALA A 138 -9.93 30.89 -7.55
C ALA A 138 -9.56 31.66 -8.82
N LEU A 139 -9.03 30.95 -9.81
CA LEU A 139 -8.68 31.55 -11.11
C LEU A 139 -9.92 32.06 -11.84
N ARG A 140 -10.99 31.28 -11.88
CA ARG A 140 -12.24 31.70 -12.52
C ARG A 140 -12.82 32.96 -11.88
N GLY A 141 -12.77 33.04 -10.54
CA GLY A 141 -13.20 34.24 -9.83
C GLY A 141 -12.41 35.46 -10.21
N LYS A 142 -11.08 35.35 -10.33
CA LYS A 142 -10.21 36.44 -10.75
C LYS A 142 -10.47 36.82 -12.21
N VAL A 143 -10.66 35.86 -13.08
CA VAL A 143 -10.95 36.11 -14.49
C VAL A 143 -12.26 36.88 -14.63
N LYS A 144 -13.31 36.47 -13.95
CA LYS A 144 -14.58 37.18 -13.98
C LYS A 144 -14.48 38.60 -13.48
N GLY A 145 -13.68 38.85 -12.47
CA GLY A 145 -13.48 40.18 -11.92
C GLY A 145 -12.72 41.07 -12.87
N LYS A 146 -11.81 40.56 -13.66
CA LYS A 146 -10.94 41.34 -14.53
C LYS A 146 -11.44 41.51 -15.94
N THR A 147 -12.22 40.61 -16.48
CA THR A 147 -12.68 40.66 -17.86
C THR A 147 -13.52 41.89 -18.18
N ARG A 148 -14.15 42.46 -17.21
CA ARG A 148 -14.91 43.68 -17.39
C ARG A 148 -14.07 44.90 -17.65
N LYS A 149 -12.85 44.91 -17.12
CA LYS A 149 -11.99 46.08 -17.15
C LYS A 149 -11.06 46.08 -18.34
N LYS A 150 -10.54 44.94 -18.66
CA LYS A 150 -9.65 44.81 -19.79
C LYS A 150 -9.50 43.36 -20.15
N ARG A 151 -9.01 43.15 -21.34
CA ARG A 151 -8.78 41.82 -21.84
C ARG A 151 -7.88 41.03 -20.89
N LEU A 152 -8.28 39.81 -20.64
CA LEU A 152 -7.47 38.89 -19.90
C LEU A 152 -6.26 38.50 -20.72
N LYS A 153 -5.09 38.68 -20.15
CA LYS A 153 -3.89 38.14 -20.76
C LYS A 153 -3.77 36.69 -20.36
N THR A 154 -3.53 35.85 -21.33
CA THR A 154 -3.24 34.46 -21.06
C THR A 154 -1.97 34.40 -20.20
N ALA A 155 -2.09 33.79 -19.06
CA ALA A 155 -0.94 33.53 -18.24
C ALA A 155 -0.17 32.37 -18.87
N ASP A 156 1.06 32.58 -19.15
CA ASP A 156 1.91 31.55 -19.70
C ASP A 156 2.49 30.66 -18.65
#